data_0adc43373b5e1862a2af56b271785273
#
_entry.id   0adc43373b5e1862a2af56b271785273
#
_cell.length_a   1.000
_cell.length_b   1.000
_cell.length_c   1.000
_cell.angle_alpha   90.00
_cell.angle_beta   90.00
_cell.angle_gamma   90.00
#
_symmetry.space_group_name_H-M   'P 1'
#
loop_
_entity.id
_entity.type
_entity.pdbx_description
1 polymer ?
#
loop_
_entity_poly.entity_id
_entity_poly.type
_entity_poly.pdbx_seq_one_letter_code
_entity_poly.pdbx_strand_id
1 'polypeptide(L)'
;MKKKEIELKKFEDEYMIKVKGGKYKPSFANELKEVFDIEVCKYLTTQKMWLEVMENNPSGFKGDNRPVETVSWWEVLEYCNKLSEKYGLESVYELSKSSEGILMIKESGGKIVSPDKANFKNTEGFRLPTEVE
;
A
#
# COMPACT_ATOMS: atom_id res chain seq x y z
N MET A 1 12.86 -1.79 -17.64
CA MET A 1 12.32 -0.44 -17.37
C MET A 1 10.98 -0.23 -18.05
N LYS A 2 10.95 -0.10 -19.39
CA LYS A 2 9.69 0.11 -20.11
C LYS A 2 8.66 -0.99 -19.86
N LYS A 3 9.09 -2.25 -19.75
CA LYS A 3 8.18 -3.38 -19.49
C LYS A 3 7.45 -3.23 -18.16
N LYS A 4 8.17 -2.86 -17.09
CA LYS A 4 7.57 -2.67 -15.77
C LYS A 4 6.64 -1.46 -15.74
N GLU A 5 6.99 -0.39 -16.46
CA GLU A 5 6.14 0.79 -16.58
C GLU A 5 4.82 0.46 -17.30
N ILE A 6 4.88 -0.35 -18.35
CA ILE A 6 3.69 -0.80 -19.08
C ILE A 6 2.83 -1.71 -18.19
N GLU A 7 3.45 -2.62 -17.45
CA GLU A 7 2.74 -3.51 -16.54
C GLU A 7 2.08 -2.74 -15.41
N LEU A 8 2.76 -1.73 -14.86
CA LEU A 8 2.19 -0.86 -13.83
C LEU A 8 0.99 -0.10 -14.36
N LYS A 9 1.09 0.46 -15.57
CA LYS A 9 -0.02 1.19 -16.19
C LYS A 9 -1.24 0.31 -16.37
N LYS A 10 -1.06 -0.93 -16.81
CA LYS A 10 -2.14 -1.91 -16.95
C LYS A 10 -2.78 -2.21 -15.60
N PHE A 11 -1.97 -2.41 -14.56
CA PHE A 11 -2.47 -2.65 -13.22
C PHE A 11 -3.30 -1.47 -12.70
N GLU A 12 -2.78 -0.25 -12.87
CA GLU A 12 -3.48 0.95 -12.44
C GLU A 12 -4.82 1.12 -13.17
N ASP A 13 -4.84 0.91 -14.49
CA ASP A 13 -6.05 1.05 -15.30
C ASP A 13 -7.12 0.03 -14.89
N GLU A 14 -6.72 -1.18 -14.52
CA GLU A 14 -7.64 -2.25 -14.17
C GLU A 14 -8.11 -2.18 -12.72
N TYR A 15 -7.21 -1.88 -11.78
CA TYR A 15 -7.47 -2.05 -10.35
C TYR A 15 -7.50 -0.78 -9.53
N MET A 16 -7.04 0.35 -10.06
CA MET A 16 -6.90 1.57 -9.29
C MET A 16 -7.85 2.66 -9.75
N ILE A 17 -8.20 3.55 -8.83
CA ILE A 17 -8.97 4.75 -9.11
C ILE A 17 -8.27 5.96 -8.49
N LYS A 18 -8.25 7.07 -9.24
CA LYS A 18 -7.67 8.32 -8.75
C LYS A 18 -8.68 9.03 -7.86
N VAL A 19 -8.24 9.41 -6.67
CA VAL A 19 -9.05 10.15 -5.71
C VAL A 19 -8.41 11.50 -5.49
N LYS A 20 -9.16 12.56 -5.78
CA LYS A 20 -8.67 13.91 -5.60
C LYS A 20 -8.58 14.26 -4.13
N GLY A 21 -7.46 14.84 -3.74
CA GLY A 21 -7.25 15.33 -2.38
C GLY A 21 -8.01 16.62 -2.12
N GLY A 22 -7.88 17.14 -0.93
CA GLY A 22 -8.52 18.36 -0.50
C GLY A 22 -8.48 18.51 1.01
N LYS A 23 -9.24 19.46 1.51
CA LYS A 23 -9.37 19.72 2.94
C LYS A 23 -10.75 19.28 3.42
N TYR A 24 -10.79 18.57 4.56
CA TYR A 24 -12.03 18.15 5.16
C TYR A 24 -11.87 18.00 6.66
N LYS A 25 -12.99 17.93 7.38
CA LYS A 25 -12.99 17.72 8.82
C LYS A 25 -13.48 16.30 9.12
N PRO A 26 -12.57 15.38 9.46
CA PRO A 26 -12.96 14.02 9.83
C PRO A 26 -13.80 14.01 11.09
N SER A 27 -14.66 13.01 11.26
CA SER A 27 -15.52 12.89 12.45
C SER A 27 -14.73 12.75 13.76
N PHE A 28 -13.49 12.26 13.68
CA PHE A 28 -12.63 12.07 14.85
C PHE A 28 -11.76 13.30 15.17
N ALA A 29 -11.83 14.37 14.37
CA ALA A 29 -10.95 15.53 14.52
C ALA A 29 -11.76 16.81 14.73
N ASN A 30 -11.15 17.79 15.44
CA ASN A 30 -11.74 19.09 15.70
C ASN A 30 -11.30 20.17 14.71
N GLU A 31 -10.42 19.81 13.77
CA GLU A 31 -9.85 20.73 12.80
C GLU A 31 -9.87 20.14 11.40
N LEU A 32 -9.72 21.00 10.39
CA LEU A 32 -9.61 20.58 9.00
C LEU A 32 -8.32 19.82 8.79
N LYS A 33 -8.41 18.72 8.05
CA LYS A 33 -7.25 17.93 7.61
C LYS A 33 -7.10 18.07 6.10
N GLU A 34 -5.86 18.10 5.65
CA GLU A 34 -5.56 18.15 4.22
C GLU A 34 -5.00 16.82 3.77
N VAL A 35 -5.51 16.33 2.64
CA VAL A 35 -4.99 15.13 1.97
C VAL A 35 -4.63 15.48 0.53
N PHE A 36 -3.56 14.88 0.03
CA PHE A 36 -3.16 15.02 -1.36
C PHE A 36 -3.89 14.00 -2.24
N ASP A 37 -3.76 14.16 -3.57
CA ASP A 37 -4.34 13.21 -4.52
C ASP A 37 -3.68 11.84 -4.36
N ILE A 38 -4.48 10.79 -4.37
CA ILE A 38 -4.00 9.41 -4.25
C ILE A 38 -4.69 8.51 -5.26
N GLU A 39 -4.11 7.35 -5.50
CA GLU A 39 -4.77 6.27 -6.21
C GLU A 39 -5.08 5.17 -5.21
N VAL A 40 -6.31 4.67 -5.23
CA VAL A 40 -6.75 3.58 -4.34
C VAL A 40 -7.25 2.41 -5.18
N CYS A 41 -7.16 1.21 -4.62
CA CYS A 41 -7.72 0.04 -5.29
C CYS A 41 -9.24 0.14 -5.35
N LYS A 42 -9.81 -0.22 -6.50
CA LYS A 42 -11.27 -0.25 -6.70
C LYS A 42 -11.94 -1.31 -5.84
N TYR A 43 -11.22 -2.37 -5.54
CA TYR A 43 -11.76 -3.58 -4.89
C TYR A 43 -10.86 -3.97 -3.73
N LEU A 44 -11.40 -4.79 -2.83
CA LEU A 44 -10.58 -5.44 -1.81
C LEU A 44 -9.55 -6.33 -2.51
N THR A 45 -8.36 -6.46 -1.92
CA THR A 45 -7.31 -7.33 -2.47
C THR A 45 -7.81 -8.76 -2.51
N THR A 46 -7.79 -9.36 -3.69
CA THR A 46 -8.27 -10.73 -3.90
C THR A 46 -7.19 -11.75 -3.53
N GLN A 47 -7.63 -13.00 -3.31
CA GLN A 47 -6.71 -14.11 -3.05
C GLN A 47 -5.76 -14.35 -4.22
N LYS A 48 -6.24 -14.18 -5.45
CA LYS A 48 -5.41 -14.29 -6.65
C LYS A 48 -4.29 -13.24 -6.66
N MET A 49 -4.62 -11.99 -6.37
CA MET A 49 -3.63 -10.91 -6.29
C MET A 49 -2.57 -11.18 -5.23
N TRP A 50 -3.00 -11.64 -4.06
CA TRP A 50 -2.11 -11.98 -2.96
C TRP A 50 -1.20 -13.14 -3.33
N LEU A 51 -1.76 -14.21 -3.88
CA LEU A 51 -1.00 -15.40 -4.27
C LEU A 51 0.08 -15.11 -5.30
N GLU A 52 -0.21 -14.27 -6.29
CA GLU A 52 0.74 -13.88 -7.33
C GLU A 52 1.98 -13.17 -6.76
N VAL A 53 1.84 -12.50 -5.63
CA VAL A 53 2.93 -11.71 -5.01
C VAL A 53 3.57 -12.46 -3.84
N MET A 54 2.76 -13.07 -2.98
CA MET A 54 3.22 -13.71 -1.75
C MET A 54 3.50 -15.20 -1.87
N GLU A 55 3.10 -15.81 -2.98
CA GLU A 55 3.30 -17.24 -3.27
C GLU A 55 2.57 -18.19 -2.31
N ASN A 56 1.63 -17.67 -1.53
CA ASN A 56 0.79 -18.48 -0.65
C ASN A 56 -0.61 -17.89 -0.58
N ASN A 57 -1.57 -18.69 -0.10
CA ASN A 57 -2.93 -18.21 0.13
C ASN A 57 -3.39 -18.72 1.50
N PRO A 58 -3.28 -17.89 2.56
CA PRO A 58 -3.64 -18.31 3.92
C PRO A 58 -5.14 -18.31 4.18
N SER A 59 -5.95 -17.85 3.23
CA SER A 59 -7.39 -17.67 3.42
C SER A 59 -8.11 -18.97 3.77
N GLY A 60 -9.07 -18.89 4.70
CA GLY A 60 -9.88 -20.03 5.10
C GLY A 60 -10.96 -20.37 4.10
N PHE A 61 -11.52 -19.36 3.44
CA PHE A 61 -12.58 -19.54 2.43
C PHE A 61 -11.98 -19.32 1.04
N LYS A 62 -11.54 -20.40 0.40
CA LYS A 62 -10.79 -20.33 -0.87
C LYS A 62 -11.65 -19.85 -2.05
N GLY A 63 -11.04 -19.05 -2.91
CA GLY A 63 -11.64 -18.54 -4.14
C GLY A 63 -10.80 -17.40 -4.70
N ASP A 64 -10.39 -17.49 -5.97
CA ASP A 64 -9.48 -16.53 -6.60
C ASP A 64 -9.98 -15.07 -6.51
N ASN A 65 -11.28 -14.88 -6.69
CA ASN A 65 -11.87 -13.54 -6.69
C ASN A 65 -12.46 -13.13 -5.34
N ARG A 66 -12.30 -13.97 -4.32
CA ARG A 66 -12.69 -13.62 -2.95
C ARG A 66 -11.61 -12.76 -2.31
N PRO A 67 -11.97 -11.87 -1.38
CA PRO A 67 -10.97 -11.12 -0.64
C PRO A 67 -10.02 -12.05 0.12
N VAL A 68 -8.74 -11.70 0.16
CA VAL A 68 -7.78 -12.42 0.99
C VAL A 68 -8.11 -12.14 2.47
N GLU A 69 -8.03 -13.18 3.32
CA GLU A 69 -8.25 -13.06 4.76
C GLU A 69 -7.26 -13.96 5.51
N THR A 70 -7.32 -13.93 6.82
CA THR A 70 -6.39 -14.68 7.68
C THR A 70 -4.94 -14.21 7.46
N VAL A 71 -4.78 -12.88 7.36
CA VAL A 71 -3.48 -12.24 7.20
C VAL A 71 -3.22 -11.31 8.38
N SER A 72 -1.94 -11.23 8.80
CA SER A 72 -1.54 -10.29 9.84
C SER A 72 -1.25 -8.92 9.24
N TRP A 73 -1.22 -7.90 10.09
CA TRP A 73 -0.86 -6.55 9.68
C TRP A 73 0.53 -6.50 9.03
N TRP A 74 1.51 -7.19 9.63
CA TRP A 74 2.87 -7.25 9.08
C TRP A 74 2.91 -7.91 7.70
N GLU A 75 2.12 -8.97 7.50
CA GLU A 75 2.02 -9.62 6.20
C GLU A 75 1.44 -8.67 5.14
N VAL A 76 0.47 -7.84 5.53
CA VAL A 76 -0.08 -6.83 4.62
C VAL A 76 0.97 -5.80 4.22
N LEU A 77 1.81 -5.37 5.16
CA LEU A 77 2.92 -4.46 4.85
C LEU A 77 3.93 -5.11 3.90
N GLU A 78 4.25 -6.38 4.12
CA GLU A 78 5.13 -7.14 3.23
C GLU A 78 4.52 -7.25 1.82
N TYR A 79 3.21 -7.48 1.74
CA TYR A 79 2.50 -7.54 0.46
C TYR A 79 2.64 -6.22 -0.29
N CYS A 80 2.43 -5.10 0.37
CA CYS A 80 2.58 -3.79 -0.24
C CYS A 80 3.99 -3.58 -0.80
N ASN A 81 5.01 -3.97 -0.04
CA ASN A 81 6.40 -3.85 -0.48
C ASN A 81 6.68 -4.74 -1.68
N LYS A 82 6.25 -5.99 -1.64
CA LYS A 82 6.47 -6.93 -2.77
C LYS A 82 5.72 -6.52 -4.02
N LEU A 83 4.51 -5.99 -3.85
CA LEU A 83 3.74 -5.46 -4.97
C LEU A 83 4.46 -4.26 -5.59
N SER A 84 5.00 -3.38 -4.76
CA SER A 84 5.79 -2.23 -5.22
C SER A 84 6.99 -2.68 -6.04
N GLU A 85 7.77 -3.63 -5.51
CA GLU A 85 8.95 -4.17 -6.18
C GLU A 85 8.60 -4.85 -7.51
N LYS A 86 7.47 -5.55 -7.58
CA LYS A 86 7.00 -6.20 -8.80
C LYS A 86 6.88 -5.20 -9.95
N TYR A 87 6.46 -3.98 -9.67
CA TYR A 87 6.27 -2.94 -10.68
C TYR A 87 7.40 -1.92 -10.73
N GLY A 88 8.53 -2.21 -10.08
CA GLY A 88 9.71 -1.35 -10.12
C GLY A 88 9.60 -0.08 -9.30
N LEU A 89 8.68 -0.05 -8.33
CA LEU A 89 8.52 1.08 -7.42
C LEU A 89 9.32 0.87 -6.14
N GLU A 90 9.78 1.94 -5.53
CA GLU A 90 10.47 1.87 -4.26
C GLU A 90 9.47 1.52 -3.15
N SER A 91 9.78 0.51 -2.35
CA SER A 91 8.91 0.09 -1.25
C SER A 91 8.79 1.19 -0.20
N VAL A 92 7.62 1.25 0.46
CA VAL A 92 7.31 2.30 1.44
C VAL A 92 7.72 1.90 2.84
N TYR A 93 7.67 0.61 3.17
CA TYR A 93 7.91 0.14 4.53
C TYR A 93 9.30 -0.43 4.70
N GLU A 94 9.98 0.02 5.76
CA GLU A 94 11.25 -0.58 6.15
C GLU A 94 10.95 -1.65 7.22
N LEU A 95 11.03 -2.91 6.82
CA LEU A 95 10.61 -4.03 7.65
C LEU A 95 11.75 -4.80 8.31
N SER A 96 12.99 -4.33 8.23
CA SER A 96 14.14 -5.02 8.81
C SER A 96 14.03 -5.19 10.32
N LYS A 97 13.24 -4.36 11.00
CA LYS A 97 13.00 -4.43 12.44
C LYS A 97 11.62 -4.94 12.79
N SER A 98 10.94 -5.62 11.87
CA SER A 98 9.59 -6.15 12.12
C SER A 98 9.56 -7.15 13.29
N SER A 99 10.63 -7.91 13.50
CA SER A 99 10.75 -8.83 14.63
C SER A 99 10.76 -8.12 15.98
N GLU A 100 11.12 -6.85 16.00
CA GLU A 100 11.10 -6.01 17.22
C GLU A 100 9.80 -5.22 17.36
N GLY A 101 8.86 -5.38 16.42
CA GLY A 101 7.61 -4.65 16.41
C GLY A 101 7.75 -3.18 16.00
N ILE A 102 8.86 -2.84 15.37
CA ILE A 102 9.16 -1.45 14.97
C ILE A 102 8.92 -1.28 13.48
N LEU A 103 8.02 -0.36 13.13
CA LEU A 103 7.77 0.03 11.74
C LEU A 103 8.47 1.35 11.44
N MET A 104 9.18 1.39 10.32
CA MET A 104 9.76 2.62 9.78
C MET A 104 9.26 2.82 8.36
N ILE A 105 9.20 4.06 7.92
CA ILE A 105 8.74 4.45 6.59
C ILE A 105 9.95 4.86 5.74
N LYS A 106 9.98 4.38 4.51
CA LYS A 106 11.02 4.72 3.54
C LYS A 106 10.47 5.72 2.53
N GLU A 107 10.91 6.96 2.61
CA GLU A 107 10.58 7.97 1.60
C GLU A 107 11.44 7.80 0.36
N SER A 108 11.01 8.36 -0.77
CA SER A 108 11.75 8.31 -2.03
C SER A 108 13.19 8.78 -1.83
N GLY A 109 14.12 8.04 -2.44
CA GLY A 109 15.55 8.26 -2.25
C GLY A 109 16.15 7.49 -1.07
N GLY A 110 15.35 6.67 -0.39
CA GLY A 110 15.82 5.78 0.67
C GLY A 110 15.89 6.41 2.06
N LYS A 111 15.32 7.59 2.25
CA LYS A 111 15.28 8.25 3.56
C LYS A 111 14.33 7.50 4.49
N ILE A 112 14.84 7.05 5.63
CA ILE A 112 14.06 6.27 6.61
C ILE A 112 13.65 7.16 7.76
N VAL A 113 12.34 7.23 8.03
CA VAL A 113 11.75 8.07 9.08
C VAL A 113 10.72 7.28 9.87
N SER A 114 10.41 7.74 11.08
CA SER A 114 9.33 7.15 11.88
C SER A 114 7.97 7.47 11.24
N PRO A 115 6.94 6.62 11.45
CA PRO A 115 5.63 6.81 10.80
C PRO A 115 4.98 8.17 11.10
N ASP A 116 5.14 8.68 12.31
CA ASP A 116 4.57 9.97 12.72
C ASP A 116 5.26 11.18 12.07
N LYS A 117 6.49 10.99 11.55
CA LYS A 117 7.26 12.05 10.88
C LYS A 117 7.31 11.88 9.37
N ALA A 118 6.72 10.80 8.85
CA ALA A 118 6.80 10.49 7.43
C ALA A 118 5.91 11.44 6.61
N ASN A 119 6.45 11.85 5.48
CA ASN A 119 5.69 12.56 4.47
C ASN A 119 5.34 11.56 3.36
N PHE A 120 4.13 11.00 3.40
CA PHE A 120 3.72 9.99 2.44
C PHE A 120 3.59 10.51 1.01
N LYS A 121 3.54 11.83 0.83
CA LYS A 121 3.61 12.44 -0.49
C LYS A 121 4.96 12.17 -1.18
N ASN A 122 6.00 11.91 -0.40
CA ASN A 122 7.33 11.57 -0.90
C ASN A 122 7.56 10.07 -0.99
N THR A 123 6.52 9.27 -1.10
CA THR A 123 6.62 7.82 -1.32
C THR A 123 6.06 7.49 -2.69
N GLU A 124 6.56 6.43 -3.32
CA GLU A 124 6.11 6.04 -4.64
C GLU A 124 5.43 4.67 -4.71
N GLY A 125 5.67 3.83 -3.71
CA GLY A 125 5.17 2.46 -3.70
C GLY A 125 3.74 2.32 -3.20
N PHE A 126 3.26 1.08 -3.21
CA PHE A 126 1.95 0.73 -2.64
C PHE A 126 2.03 0.72 -1.12
N ARG A 127 0.99 1.18 -0.48
CA ARG A 127 0.90 1.25 0.98
C ARG A 127 -0.56 1.22 1.44
N LEU A 128 -0.75 1.01 2.73
CA LEU A 128 -2.07 1.20 3.33
C LEU A 128 -2.39 2.69 3.41
N PRO A 129 -3.67 3.06 3.33
CA PRO A 129 -4.06 4.46 3.53
C PRO A 129 -3.80 4.89 4.96
N THR A 130 -3.58 6.19 5.15
CA THR A 130 -3.48 6.78 6.48
C THR A 130 -4.87 6.99 7.07
N GLU A 131 -4.93 7.31 8.36
CA GLU A 131 -6.20 7.54 9.08
C GLU A 131 -7.07 8.61 8.41
N VAL A 132 -6.45 9.64 7.82
CA VAL A 132 -7.18 10.74 7.19
C VAL A 132 -7.49 10.49 5.70
N GLU A 133 -6.84 9.54 5.10
CA GLU A 133 -7.12 9.14 3.71
C GLU A 133 -8.31 8.20 3.65
#